data_f8f27430faa3078c91d25857436fbf91
#
_entry.id   f8f27430faa3078c91d25857436fbf91
#
_cell.length_a   1.000
_cell.length_b   1.000
_cell.length_c   1.000
_cell.angle_alpha   90.00
_cell.angle_beta   90.00
_cell.angle_gamma   90.00
#
_symmetry.space_group_name_H-M   'P 1'
#
loop_
_entity.id
_entity.type
_entity.pdbx_description
1 polymer ?
#
loop_
_entity_poly.entity_id
_entity_poly.type
_entity_poly.pdbx_seq_one_letter_code
_entity_poly.pdbx_strand_id
1 'polypeptide(L)'
;MQKGIREFALDHATDEGKHHAYFKNFFEILWPKMPNDFQAKIGALLQKMILAFLYPDDHELEQILLKFFTVEESSEIINDLLSSENVIEGVRKSILPTKRMLKKCNLFEIEEIEHSFNSHKLMKV
;
A
#
# COMPACT_ATOMS: atom_id res chain seq x y z
N MET A 1 -0.23 21.96 -18.13
CA MET A 1 -0.86 20.62 -18.33
C MET A 1 -2.00 20.76 -19.34
N GLN A 2 -2.03 19.87 -20.33
CA GLN A 2 -3.12 19.88 -21.32
C GLN A 2 -4.47 19.60 -20.65
N LYS A 3 -5.55 20.24 -21.13
CA LYS A 3 -6.90 20.16 -20.53
C LYS A 3 -7.38 18.72 -20.36
N GLY A 4 -7.21 17.86 -21.37
CA GLY A 4 -7.64 16.46 -21.31
C GLY A 4 -6.91 15.62 -20.26
N ILE A 5 -5.62 15.86 -20.04
CA ILE A 5 -4.85 15.17 -18.98
C ILE A 5 -5.34 15.57 -17.60
N ARG A 6 -5.66 16.85 -17.42
CA ARG A 6 -6.21 17.35 -16.16
C ARG A 6 -7.59 16.75 -15.86
N GLU A 7 -8.47 16.71 -16.86
CA GLU A 7 -9.81 16.13 -16.72
C GLU A 7 -9.71 14.64 -16.36
N PHE A 8 -8.87 13.88 -17.07
CA PHE A 8 -8.62 12.47 -16.78
C PHE A 8 -8.10 12.27 -15.34
N ALA A 9 -7.14 13.09 -14.90
CA ALA A 9 -6.58 12.99 -13.55
C ALA A 9 -7.63 13.29 -12.47
N LEU A 10 -8.53 14.26 -12.71
CA LEU A 10 -9.63 14.58 -11.79
C LEU A 10 -10.68 13.47 -11.73
N ASP A 11 -11.04 12.88 -12.85
CA ASP A 11 -11.98 11.76 -12.92
C ASP A 11 -11.40 10.55 -12.19
N HIS A 12 -10.13 10.23 -12.44
CA HIS A 12 -9.43 9.14 -11.75
C HIS A 12 -9.38 9.38 -10.23
N ALA A 13 -9.01 10.59 -9.78
CA ALA A 13 -8.99 10.93 -8.36
C ALA A 13 -10.39 10.84 -7.71
N THR A 14 -11.44 11.19 -8.45
CA THR A 14 -12.83 11.07 -7.98
C THR A 14 -13.23 9.60 -7.80
N ASP A 15 -12.87 8.74 -8.74
CA ASP A 15 -13.17 7.31 -8.68
C ASP A 15 -12.37 6.63 -7.55
N GLU A 16 -11.10 6.97 -7.38
CA GLU A 16 -10.29 6.50 -6.24
C GLU A 16 -10.89 6.92 -4.90
N GLY A 17 -11.43 8.14 -4.81
CA GLY A 17 -12.14 8.61 -3.61
C GLY A 17 -13.37 7.76 -3.29
N LYS A 18 -14.13 7.34 -4.29
CA LYS A 18 -15.28 6.43 -4.13
C LYS A 18 -14.84 5.04 -3.69
N HIS A 19 -13.79 4.50 -4.28
CA HIS A 19 -13.20 3.21 -3.87
C HIS A 19 -12.74 3.26 -2.42
N HIS A 20 -12.06 4.31 -2.00
CA HIS A 20 -11.63 4.49 -0.61
C HIS A 20 -12.83 4.52 0.35
N ALA A 21 -13.88 5.26 0.03
CA ALA A 21 -15.11 5.32 0.84
C ALA A 21 -15.79 3.95 0.93
N TYR A 22 -15.82 3.19 -0.16
CA TYR A 22 -16.37 1.84 -0.18
C TYR A 22 -15.59 0.90 0.75
N PHE A 23 -14.27 0.88 0.66
CA PHE A 23 -13.43 0.06 1.53
C PHE A 23 -13.54 0.46 3.00
N LYS A 24 -13.60 1.76 3.28
CA LYS A 24 -13.84 2.26 4.63
C LYS A 24 -15.14 1.72 5.20
N ASN A 25 -16.24 1.83 4.46
CA ASN A 25 -17.55 1.33 4.87
C ASN A 25 -17.54 -0.19 5.04
N PHE A 26 -16.85 -0.93 4.19
CA PHE A 26 -16.67 -2.37 4.31
C PHE A 26 -16.04 -2.73 5.67
N PHE A 27 -14.94 -2.08 6.03
CA PHE A 27 -14.27 -2.33 7.30
C PHE A 27 -15.13 -1.92 8.50
N GLU A 28 -15.81 -0.79 8.44
CA GLU A 28 -16.67 -0.31 9.55
C GLU A 28 -17.89 -1.19 9.77
N ILE A 29 -18.49 -1.75 8.73
CA ILE A 29 -19.77 -2.48 8.80
C ILE A 29 -19.56 -3.99 8.86
N LEU A 30 -18.71 -4.55 8.02
CA LEU A 30 -18.57 -6.00 7.87
C LEU A 30 -17.46 -6.59 8.74
N TRP A 31 -16.36 -5.89 8.91
CA TRP A 31 -15.24 -6.39 9.71
C TRP A 31 -15.64 -6.85 11.11
N PRO A 32 -16.41 -6.07 11.90
CA PRO A 32 -16.82 -6.50 13.25
C PRO A 32 -17.70 -7.74 13.28
N LYS A 33 -18.31 -8.11 12.13
CA LYS A 33 -19.20 -9.25 12.01
C LYS A 33 -18.51 -10.53 11.55
N MET A 34 -17.23 -10.44 11.17
CA MET A 34 -16.47 -11.59 10.73
C MET A 34 -16.04 -12.44 11.92
N PRO A 35 -15.97 -13.78 11.76
CA PRO A 35 -15.40 -14.66 12.79
C PRO A 35 -13.95 -14.28 13.14
N ASN A 36 -13.57 -14.39 14.41
CA ASN A 36 -12.26 -13.97 14.90
C ASN A 36 -11.08 -14.65 14.19
N ASP A 37 -11.19 -15.95 13.91
CA ASP A 37 -10.16 -16.71 13.21
C ASP A 37 -9.98 -16.24 11.75
N PHE A 38 -11.05 -15.82 11.12
CA PHE A 38 -11.03 -15.22 9.79
C PHE A 38 -10.41 -13.82 9.82
N GLN A 39 -10.78 -13.01 10.81
CA GLN A 39 -10.19 -11.69 11.02
C GLN A 39 -8.67 -11.78 11.22
N ALA A 40 -8.20 -12.70 12.06
CA ALA A 40 -6.78 -12.90 12.31
C ALA A 40 -6.02 -13.27 11.02
N LYS A 41 -6.54 -14.22 10.24
CA LYS A 41 -5.92 -14.65 8.98
C LYS A 41 -5.89 -13.57 7.91
N ILE A 42 -7.03 -12.94 7.64
CA ILE A 42 -7.13 -11.90 6.60
C ILE A 42 -6.38 -10.64 7.04
N GLY A 43 -6.53 -10.25 8.29
CA GLY A 43 -5.85 -9.07 8.82
C GLY A 43 -4.33 -9.18 8.79
N ALA A 44 -3.77 -10.34 9.07
CA ALA A 44 -2.33 -10.57 8.96
C ALA A 44 -1.81 -10.46 7.51
N LEU A 45 -2.65 -10.70 6.51
CA LEU A 45 -2.29 -10.53 5.10
C LEU A 45 -2.38 -9.07 4.62
N LEU A 46 -3.16 -8.22 5.29
CA LEU A 46 -3.36 -6.82 4.89
C LEU A 46 -2.05 -6.05 4.76
N GLN A 47 -1.10 -6.28 5.66
CA GLN A 47 0.21 -5.66 5.61
C GLN A 47 0.93 -5.93 4.27
N LYS A 48 0.92 -7.18 3.81
CA LYS A 48 1.54 -7.57 2.53
C LYS A 48 0.78 -6.96 1.34
N MET A 49 -0.54 -6.95 1.41
CA MET A 49 -1.38 -6.36 0.35
C MET A 49 -1.14 -4.85 0.23
N ILE A 50 -1.12 -4.13 1.34
CA ILE A 50 -0.86 -2.68 1.36
C ILE A 50 0.51 -2.37 0.77
N LEU A 51 1.55 -3.09 1.17
CA LEU A 51 2.90 -2.90 0.63
C LEU A 51 2.97 -3.22 -0.86
N ALA A 52 2.28 -4.26 -1.34
CA ALA A 52 2.22 -4.58 -2.76
C ALA A 52 1.61 -3.46 -3.61
N PHE A 53 0.67 -2.69 -3.05
CA PHE A 53 0.09 -1.52 -3.72
C PHE A 53 0.96 -0.26 -3.66
N LEU A 54 1.74 -0.10 -2.62
CA LEU A 54 2.46 1.16 -2.35
C LEU A 54 3.91 1.15 -2.82
N TYR A 55 4.53 -0.02 -2.93
CA TYR A 55 5.86 -0.13 -3.51
C TYR A 55 5.79 -0.07 -5.04
N PRO A 56 6.77 0.58 -5.68
CA PRO A 56 6.95 0.48 -7.12
C PRO A 56 7.08 -0.99 -7.55
N ASP A 57 6.50 -1.33 -8.69
CA ASP A 57 6.68 -2.66 -9.30
C ASP A 57 8.11 -2.77 -9.83
N ASP A 58 8.94 -3.50 -9.12
CA ASP A 58 10.35 -3.71 -9.48
C ASP A 58 10.52 -4.49 -10.78
N HIS A 59 9.61 -5.42 -11.07
CA HIS A 59 9.64 -6.17 -12.31
C HIS A 59 9.34 -5.30 -13.53
N GLU A 60 8.32 -4.45 -13.48
CA GLU A 60 8.03 -3.50 -14.56
C GLU A 60 9.17 -2.49 -14.74
N LEU A 61 9.74 -1.97 -13.66
CA LEU A 61 10.90 -1.10 -13.70
C LEU A 61 12.09 -1.79 -14.37
N GLU A 62 12.36 -3.04 -14.03
CA GLU A 62 13.43 -3.84 -14.64
C GLU A 62 13.20 -3.97 -16.15
N GLN A 63 11.99 -4.34 -16.59
CA GLN A 63 11.67 -4.46 -18.01
C GLN A 63 11.86 -3.16 -18.80
N ILE A 64 11.58 -2.02 -18.18
CA ILE A 64 11.84 -0.70 -18.80
C ILE A 64 13.35 -0.43 -18.87
N LEU A 65 14.07 -0.65 -17.79
CA LEU A 65 15.51 -0.37 -17.69
C LEU A 65 16.33 -1.26 -18.64
N LEU A 66 15.96 -2.52 -18.80
CA LEU A 66 16.62 -3.47 -19.72
C LEU A 66 16.58 -3.06 -21.20
N LYS A 67 15.75 -2.08 -21.56
CA LYS A 67 15.77 -1.48 -22.91
C LYS A 67 16.97 -0.54 -23.12
N PHE A 68 17.62 -0.08 -22.06
CA PHE A 68 18.67 0.94 -22.10
C PHE A 68 19.94 0.55 -21.34
N PHE A 69 19.86 -0.41 -20.41
CA PHE A 69 20.93 -0.80 -19.50
C PHE A 69 21.11 -2.31 -19.46
N THR A 70 22.24 -2.77 -18.95
CA THR A 70 22.49 -4.19 -18.68
C THR A 70 21.64 -4.70 -17.51
N VAL A 71 21.63 -6.00 -17.27
CA VAL A 71 20.94 -6.61 -16.13
C VAL A 71 21.55 -6.11 -14.81
N GLU A 72 22.86 -6.05 -14.73
CA GLU A 72 23.61 -5.60 -13.56
C GLU A 72 23.30 -4.14 -13.24
N GLU A 73 23.42 -3.25 -14.24
CA GLU A 73 23.10 -1.82 -14.09
C GLU A 73 21.63 -1.60 -13.72
N SER A 74 20.70 -2.35 -14.32
CA SER A 74 19.27 -2.27 -14.00
C SER A 74 19.01 -2.65 -12.55
N SER A 75 19.64 -3.73 -12.07
CA SER A 75 19.51 -4.17 -10.66
C SER A 75 20.06 -3.14 -9.68
N GLU A 76 21.21 -2.53 -9.98
CA GLU A 76 21.79 -1.47 -9.14
C GLU A 76 20.87 -0.25 -9.08
N ILE A 77 20.34 0.21 -10.21
CA ILE A 77 19.40 1.35 -10.28
C ILE A 77 18.14 1.08 -9.45
N ILE A 78 17.56 -0.12 -9.58
CA ILE A 78 16.35 -0.49 -8.81
C ILE A 78 16.65 -0.52 -7.31
N ASN A 79 17.75 -1.14 -6.90
CA ASN A 79 18.13 -1.22 -5.49
C ASN A 79 18.35 0.18 -4.89
N ASP A 80 19.04 1.06 -5.60
CA ASP A 80 19.26 2.44 -5.17
C ASP A 80 17.94 3.22 -5.07
N LEU A 81 17.04 3.05 -6.05
CA LEU A 81 15.75 3.69 -6.05
C LEU A 81 14.89 3.24 -4.86
N LEU A 82 14.73 1.92 -4.66
CA LEU A 82 13.88 1.36 -3.62
C LEU A 82 14.44 1.57 -2.20
N SER A 83 15.74 1.74 -2.06
CA SER A 83 16.39 2.09 -0.78
C SER A 83 16.49 3.60 -0.53
N SER A 84 16.09 4.43 -1.50
CA SER A 84 16.18 5.89 -1.35
C SER A 84 15.26 6.40 -0.24
N GLU A 85 15.74 7.36 0.56
CA GLU A 85 14.96 7.96 1.65
C GLU A 85 13.66 8.60 1.15
N ASN A 86 13.67 9.18 -0.04
CA ASN A 86 12.48 9.78 -0.65
C ASN A 86 11.38 8.75 -0.94
N VAL A 87 11.73 7.57 -1.45
CA VAL A 87 10.75 6.48 -1.71
C VAL A 87 10.23 5.93 -0.38
N ILE A 88 11.11 5.67 0.57
CA ILE A 88 10.76 5.18 1.90
C ILE A 88 9.80 6.15 2.61
N GLU A 89 10.12 7.42 2.62
CA GLU A 89 9.27 8.45 3.25
C GLU A 89 7.95 8.64 2.51
N GLY A 90 7.95 8.55 1.18
CA GLY A 90 6.74 8.55 0.37
C GLY A 90 5.80 7.40 0.73
N VAL A 91 6.34 6.19 0.85
CA VAL A 91 5.58 5.00 1.27
C VAL A 91 5.05 5.18 2.70
N ARG A 92 5.87 5.65 3.65
CA ARG A 92 5.43 5.93 5.02
C ARG A 92 4.25 6.89 5.08
N LYS A 93 4.32 8.01 4.35
CA LYS A 93 3.23 9.00 4.29
C LYS A 93 1.96 8.41 3.67
N SER A 94 2.08 7.62 2.62
CA SER A 94 0.95 7.00 1.93
C SER A 94 0.21 5.97 2.79
N ILE A 95 0.91 5.29 3.70
CA ILE A 95 0.33 4.29 4.61
C ILE A 95 -0.50 4.94 5.73
N LEU A 96 -0.18 6.16 6.16
CA LEU A 96 -0.77 6.77 7.36
C LEU A 96 -2.31 6.82 7.36
N PRO A 97 -3.00 7.24 6.30
CA PRO A 97 -4.46 7.26 6.27
C PRO A 97 -5.06 5.87 6.46
N THR A 98 -4.49 4.87 5.79
CA THR A 98 -4.93 3.46 5.91
C THR A 98 -4.73 2.93 7.33
N LYS A 99 -3.56 3.15 7.92
CA LYS A 99 -3.30 2.75 9.33
C LYS A 99 -4.29 3.39 10.31
N ARG A 100 -4.61 4.67 10.12
CA ARG A 100 -5.60 5.37 10.96
C ARG A 100 -6.99 4.76 10.83
N MET A 101 -7.40 4.39 9.62
CA MET A 101 -8.66 3.71 9.37
C MET A 101 -8.70 2.34 10.05
N LEU A 102 -7.67 1.51 9.86
CA LEU A 102 -7.57 0.19 10.47
C LEU A 102 -7.57 0.26 12.01
N LYS A 103 -6.89 1.25 12.56
CA LYS A 103 -6.91 1.50 14.02
C LYS A 103 -8.30 1.84 14.53
N LYS A 104 -9.04 2.68 13.81
CA LYS A 104 -10.45 3.01 14.16
C LYS A 104 -11.37 1.80 14.13
N CYS A 105 -11.06 0.81 13.29
CA CYS A 105 -11.79 -0.45 13.21
C CYS A 105 -11.28 -1.52 14.20
N ASN A 106 -10.41 -1.15 15.14
CA ASN A 106 -9.83 -2.00 16.18
C ASN A 106 -9.04 -3.21 15.64
N LEU A 107 -8.53 -3.14 14.41
CA LEU A 107 -7.77 -4.25 13.84
C LEU A 107 -6.50 -4.57 14.65
N PHE A 108 -5.84 -3.57 15.20
CA PHE A 108 -4.60 -3.74 15.96
C PHE A 108 -4.81 -4.23 17.41
N GLU A 109 -6.05 -4.47 17.83
CA GLU A 109 -6.35 -5.20 19.05
C GLU A 109 -6.23 -6.73 18.87
N ILE A 110 -6.13 -7.19 17.62
CA ILE A 110 -5.89 -8.59 17.27
C ILE A 110 -4.37 -8.80 17.18
N GLU A 111 -3.82 -9.61 18.08
CA GLU A 111 -2.37 -9.81 18.26
C GLU A 111 -1.65 -10.22 16.97
N GLU A 112 -2.24 -11.13 16.19
CA GLU A 112 -1.66 -11.61 14.92
C GLU A 112 -1.55 -10.49 13.89
N ILE A 113 -2.50 -9.56 13.88
CA ILE A 113 -2.50 -8.40 12.97
C ILE A 113 -1.45 -7.39 13.43
N GLU A 114 -1.44 -7.04 14.70
CA GLU A 114 -0.44 -6.14 15.27
C GLU A 114 0.97 -6.66 15.04
N HIS A 115 1.21 -7.94 15.32
CA HIS A 115 2.49 -8.59 15.09
C HIS A 115 2.91 -8.53 13.61
N SER A 116 1.99 -8.85 12.69
CA SER A 116 2.25 -8.79 11.25
C SER A 116 2.68 -7.39 10.80
N PHE A 117 1.98 -6.35 11.25
CA PHE A 117 2.32 -4.96 10.92
C PHE A 117 3.65 -4.54 11.54
N ASN A 118 3.90 -4.88 12.79
CA ASN A 118 5.15 -4.54 13.49
C ASN A 118 6.37 -5.30 12.97
N SER A 119 6.18 -6.41 12.26
CA SER A 119 7.28 -7.15 11.63
C SER A 119 7.95 -6.38 10.49
N HIS A 120 7.28 -5.40 9.91
CA HIS A 120 7.81 -4.60 8.82
C HIS A 120 8.05 -3.14 9.26
N LYS A 121 9.29 -2.65 9.11
CA LYS A 121 9.72 -1.32 9.60
C LYS A 121 8.88 -0.14 9.11
N LEU A 122 8.28 -0.24 7.91
CA LEU A 122 7.43 0.81 7.33
C LEU A 122 5.98 0.75 7.83
N MET A 123 5.55 -0.38 8.37
CA MET A 123 4.17 -0.66 8.74
C MET A 123 3.92 -0.58 10.24
N LYS A 124 4.95 -0.39 11.07
CA LYS A 124 4.80 -0.35 12.55
C LYS A 124 3.65 0.54 13.01
N VAL A 125 2.87 0.01 13.88
CA VAL A 125 1.70 0.66 14.48
C VAL A 125 2.08 1.44 15.72
#